data_417a1fca7e6c3f1fd6481a8fb3ce4ac7
#
_entry.id   417a1fca7e6c3f1fd6481a8fb3ce4ac7
#
_cell.length_a   1.000
_cell.length_b   1.000
_cell.length_c   1.000
_cell.angle_alpha   90.00
_cell.angle_beta   90.00
_cell.angle_gamma   90.00
#
_symmetry.space_group_name_H-M   'P 1'
#
loop_
_entity.id
_entity.type
_entity.pdbx_description
1 polymer ?
#
loop_
_entity_poly.entity_id
_entity_poly.type
_entity_poly.pdbx_seq_one_letter_code
_entity_poly.pdbx_strand_id
1 'polypeptide(L)'
;AEAKEYYQDGEYMQLRAATKGKGINIVIMGDGFLQTDLDKGGYYETLSRQAEHYFFNIEPYKSFREYFNVYMIAAVSEEEGVSEEIPGRKVNNRFGSTFGEGTDIQWDEKICRNYIDLIPGLDKVVEVTGILILNSRKYAGTAIMYSNGFSVAACPISGNIPTYDFEALIHHEVGGHAFGRLGDEYRYYGVIPSKDKERLKYWQSYGFYPNLDLTNDLTQILWADFTKIPKYAYVGAFEGGFLYNYGVWRPEYLSCMENNIPYFNAPSRWRIVERIAKLADVPITFDDFVRQDHVSPPTDAMTRAARSRKHIPLGEPILIIQD
;
A
#
# COMPACT_ATOMS: atom_id res chain seq x y z
N ALA A 1 -16.11 -15.87 35.42
CA ALA A 1 -15.64 -15.12 34.22
C ALA A 1 -14.11 -15.18 34.24
N GLU A 2 -13.52 -15.72 33.17
CA GLU A 2 -12.06 -15.69 33.03
C GLU A 2 -11.59 -14.24 32.95
N ALA A 3 -10.47 -13.94 33.60
CA ALA A 3 -9.89 -12.60 33.55
C ALA A 3 -9.40 -12.34 32.13
N LYS A 4 -9.70 -11.15 31.56
CA LYS A 4 -9.20 -10.73 30.26
C LYS A 4 -7.68 -10.64 30.27
N GLU A 5 -7.04 -11.22 29.26
CA GLU A 5 -5.62 -11.05 29.01
C GLU A 5 -5.40 -9.96 27.97
N TYR A 6 -4.35 -9.17 28.16
CA TYR A 6 -3.99 -8.05 27.29
C TYR A 6 -2.57 -8.24 26.76
N TYR A 7 -2.36 -7.84 25.49
CA TYR A 7 -1.01 -7.67 24.99
C TYR A 7 -0.31 -6.54 25.75
N GLN A 8 0.94 -6.77 26.10
CA GLN A 8 1.79 -5.73 26.68
C GLN A 8 2.44 -4.91 25.57
N ASP A 9 2.86 -3.69 25.90
CA ASP A 9 3.60 -2.85 24.96
C ASP A 9 4.83 -3.59 24.44
N GLY A 10 4.97 -3.68 23.11
CA GLY A 10 6.06 -4.41 22.45
C GLY A 10 5.86 -5.92 22.31
N GLU A 11 4.75 -6.48 22.81
CA GLU A 11 4.43 -7.88 22.60
C GLU A 11 3.97 -8.10 21.16
N TYR A 12 4.50 -9.14 20.51
CA TYR A 12 4.16 -9.47 19.12
C TYR A 12 3.49 -10.82 19.00
N MET A 13 2.76 -11.00 17.89
CA MET A 13 2.22 -12.28 17.47
C MET A 13 2.41 -12.45 15.97
N GLN A 14 2.85 -13.62 15.55
CA GLN A 14 2.90 -13.97 14.13
C GLN A 14 1.52 -14.41 13.65
N LEU A 15 0.94 -13.64 12.71
CA LEU A 15 -0.38 -13.95 12.14
C LEU A 15 -0.26 -14.92 10.96
N ARG A 16 0.86 -14.89 10.25
CA ARG A 16 1.13 -15.74 9.10
C ARG A 16 2.61 -16.07 9.02
N ALA A 17 2.93 -17.34 8.79
CA ALA A 17 4.27 -17.79 8.50
C ALA A 17 4.41 -18.15 7.02
N ALA A 18 5.45 -17.67 6.37
CA ALA A 18 5.77 -18.03 4.99
C ALA A 18 6.03 -19.54 4.87
N THR A 19 5.49 -20.15 3.82
CA THR A 19 5.70 -21.56 3.49
C THR A 19 6.50 -21.74 2.19
N LYS A 20 6.78 -20.65 1.49
CA LYS A 20 7.56 -20.62 0.24
C LYS A 20 8.58 -19.49 0.27
N GLY A 21 9.75 -19.75 -0.31
CA GLY A 21 10.83 -18.77 -0.43
C GLY A 21 11.44 -18.36 0.91
N LYS A 22 12.20 -17.29 0.88
CA LYS A 22 12.95 -16.76 2.04
C LYS A 22 12.04 -16.17 3.12
N GLY A 23 10.82 -15.79 2.78
CA GLY A 23 9.89 -15.10 3.66
C GLY A 23 10.00 -13.57 3.54
N ILE A 24 8.90 -12.94 3.18
CA ILE A 24 8.77 -11.48 3.02
C ILE A 24 8.04 -10.94 4.25
N ASN A 25 8.59 -9.93 4.91
CA ASN A 25 8.12 -9.51 6.22
C ASN A 25 7.18 -8.29 6.13
N ILE A 26 5.96 -8.48 6.64
CA ILE A 26 4.97 -7.44 6.88
C ILE A 26 4.78 -7.33 8.39
N VAL A 27 4.84 -6.10 8.92
CA VAL A 27 4.62 -5.85 10.35
C VAL A 27 3.47 -4.87 10.53
N ILE A 28 2.46 -5.29 11.26
CA ILE A 28 1.28 -4.49 11.59
C ILE A 28 1.50 -3.85 12.96
N MET A 29 1.35 -2.53 13.01
CA MET A 29 1.41 -1.69 14.20
C MET A 29 0.12 -0.90 14.32
N GLY A 30 -0.15 -0.33 15.46
CA GLY A 30 -1.34 0.51 15.66
C GLY A 30 -1.04 1.71 16.52
N ASP A 31 -1.63 2.86 16.19
CA ASP A 31 -1.51 4.09 16.95
C ASP A 31 -2.87 4.61 17.43
N GLY A 32 -2.87 5.21 18.60
CA GLY A 32 -4.10 5.69 19.22
C GLY A 32 -4.94 4.61 19.88
N PHE A 33 -4.36 3.44 20.16
CA PHE A 33 -4.99 2.35 20.89
C PHE A 33 -4.52 2.37 22.36
N LEU A 34 -5.48 2.34 23.27
CA LEU A 34 -5.21 2.27 24.71
C LEU A 34 -4.87 0.83 25.14
N GLN A 35 -4.31 0.67 26.33
CA GLN A 35 -4.07 -0.68 26.88
C GLN A 35 -5.36 -1.53 26.87
N THR A 36 -6.50 -0.90 27.14
CA THR A 36 -7.81 -1.59 27.14
C THR A 36 -8.27 -2.04 25.76
N ASP A 37 -7.71 -1.50 24.67
CA ASP A 37 -7.99 -1.93 23.29
C ASP A 37 -7.13 -3.12 22.85
N LEU A 38 -6.14 -3.50 23.67
CA LEU A 38 -5.16 -4.55 23.37
C LEU A 38 -5.49 -5.87 24.03
N ASP A 39 -6.76 -6.13 24.29
CA ASP A 39 -7.21 -7.42 24.80
C ASP A 39 -6.97 -8.52 23.74
N LYS A 40 -6.51 -9.69 24.20
CA LYS A 40 -6.25 -10.83 23.31
C LYS A 40 -7.57 -11.33 22.72
N GLY A 41 -7.60 -11.43 21.38
CA GLY A 41 -8.81 -11.71 20.62
C GLY A 41 -9.78 -10.54 20.51
N GLY A 42 -9.38 -9.35 21.01
CA GLY A 42 -10.24 -8.16 21.05
C GLY A 42 -10.03 -7.17 19.92
N TYR A 43 -10.18 -5.88 20.24
CA TYR A 43 -10.34 -4.80 19.26
C TYR A 43 -9.14 -4.63 18.33
N TYR A 44 -7.95 -4.37 18.87
CA TYR A 44 -6.75 -4.17 18.05
C TYR A 44 -6.35 -5.43 17.27
N GLU A 45 -6.42 -6.61 17.90
CA GLU A 45 -6.11 -7.87 17.22
C GLU A 45 -7.07 -8.12 16.06
N THR A 46 -8.37 -7.86 16.25
CA THR A 46 -9.38 -7.99 15.18
C THR A 46 -9.05 -7.08 13.99
N LEU A 47 -8.70 -5.82 14.25
CA LEU A 47 -8.30 -4.88 13.20
C LEU A 47 -7.02 -5.31 12.49
N SER A 48 -6.06 -5.87 13.22
CA SER A 48 -4.81 -6.39 12.65
C SER A 48 -5.07 -7.58 11.73
N ARG A 49 -5.95 -8.49 12.12
CA ARG A 49 -6.37 -9.61 11.28
C ARG A 49 -7.16 -9.17 10.07
N GLN A 50 -7.97 -8.12 10.19
CA GLN A 50 -8.66 -7.51 9.05
C GLN A 50 -7.65 -6.88 8.07
N ALA A 51 -6.63 -6.18 8.56
CA ALA A 51 -5.58 -5.61 7.72
C ALA A 51 -4.85 -6.69 6.93
N GLU A 52 -4.48 -7.80 7.57
CA GLU A 52 -3.90 -8.96 6.89
C GLU A 52 -4.85 -9.51 5.83
N HIS A 53 -6.10 -9.72 6.16
CA HIS A 53 -7.11 -10.22 5.23
C HIS A 53 -7.25 -9.31 4.01
N TYR A 54 -7.33 -8.00 4.20
CA TYR A 54 -7.47 -7.03 3.11
C TYR A 54 -6.22 -6.95 2.24
N PHE A 55 -5.04 -7.10 2.82
CA PHE A 55 -3.80 -7.16 2.04
C PHE A 55 -3.77 -8.36 1.09
N PHE A 56 -4.32 -9.51 1.53
CA PHE A 56 -4.30 -10.75 0.77
C PHE A 56 -5.60 -11.09 0.03
N ASN A 57 -6.60 -10.22 0.00
CA ASN A 57 -7.83 -10.47 -0.74
C ASN A 57 -7.85 -9.86 -2.15
N ILE A 58 -6.75 -9.27 -2.57
CA ILE A 58 -6.54 -8.66 -3.88
C ILE A 58 -5.37 -9.33 -4.60
N GLU A 59 -5.53 -9.59 -5.93
CA GLU A 59 -4.43 -10.14 -6.72
C GLU A 59 -3.41 -9.05 -7.09
N PRO A 60 -2.09 -9.37 -7.08
CA PRO A 60 -1.52 -10.73 -7.01
C PRO A 60 -1.23 -11.23 -5.58
N TYR A 61 -1.42 -10.42 -4.57
CA TYR A 61 -1.10 -10.80 -3.18
C TYR A 61 -1.82 -12.07 -2.73
N LYS A 62 -3.07 -12.25 -3.15
CA LYS A 62 -3.87 -13.44 -2.83
C LYS A 62 -3.20 -14.74 -3.29
N SER A 63 -2.73 -14.78 -4.54
CA SER A 63 -2.07 -15.97 -5.10
C SER A 63 -0.66 -16.20 -4.55
N PHE A 64 -0.01 -15.16 -4.03
CA PHE A 64 1.37 -15.18 -3.54
C PHE A 64 1.47 -15.10 -2.01
N ARG A 65 0.37 -15.28 -1.28
CA ARG A 65 0.33 -15.14 0.19
C ARG A 65 1.30 -16.05 0.93
N GLU A 66 1.62 -17.22 0.36
CA GLU A 66 2.52 -18.20 0.98
C GLU A 66 3.98 -17.72 1.06
N TYR A 67 4.33 -16.64 0.37
CA TYR A 67 5.66 -16.04 0.42
C TYR A 67 5.86 -15.05 1.57
N PHE A 68 4.81 -14.77 2.35
CA PHE A 68 4.80 -13.71 3.35
C PHE A 68 4.77 -14.21 4.78
N ASN A 69 5.58 -13.57 5.64
CA ASN A 69 5.42 -13.56 7.08
C ASN A 69 4.65 -12.30 7.47
N VAL A 70 3.65 -12.41 8.32
CA VAL A 70 2.91 -11.28 8.86
C VAL A 70 2.96 -11.32 10.37
N TYR A 71 3.40 -10.22 10.97
CA TYR A 71 3.46 -10.03 12.41
C TYR A 71 2.55 -8.89 12.81
N MET A 72 1.94 -9.02 13.98
CA MET A 72 1.28 -7.93 14.69
C MET A 72 2.11 -7.61 15.92
N ILE A 73 2.32 -6.34 16.22
CA ILE A 73 2.96 -5.90 17.44
C ILE A 73 2.09 -4.88 18.17
N ALA A 74 1.98 -5.01 19.48
CA ALA A 74 1.19 -4.14 20.32
C ALA A 74 1.98 -2.89 20.72
N ALA A 75 1.36 -1.73 20.60
CA ALA A 75 1.89 -0.46 21.07
C ALA A 75 0.80 0.27 21.87
N VAL A 76 1.11 0.64 23.11
CA VAL A 76 0.18 1.33 24.00
C VAL A 76 0.29 2.82 23.80
N SER A 77 -0.81 3.48 23.49
CA SER A 77 -0.94 4.94 23.51
C SER A 77 -1.53 5.39 24.85
N GLU A 78 -1.08 6.53 25.35
CA GLU A 78 -1.61 7.11 26.59
C GLU A 78 -3.00 7.70 26.37
N GLU A 79 -3.26 8.27 25.18
CA GLU A 79 -4.54 8.81 24.78
C GLU A 79 -5.02 8.14 23.48
N GLU A 80 -6.34 8.04 23.36
CA GLU A 80 -6.99 7.42 22.21
C GLU A 80 -7.00 8.37 21.00
N GLY A 81 -6.77 7.80 19.82
CA GLY A 81 -6.99 8.49 18.55
C GLY A 81 -5.77 9.16 17.96
N VAL A 82 -6.02 10.09 17.06
CA VAL A 82 -5.04 10.74 16.20
C VAL A 82 -5.13 12.25 16.34
N SER A 83 -3.98 12.91 16.40
CA SER A 83 -3.91 14.37 16.43
C SER A 83 -4.38 14.99 15.10
N GLU A 84 -4.81 16.23 15.15
CA GLU A 84 -5.25 16.98 13.97
C GLU A 84 -4.58 18.36 13.96
N GLU A 85 -3.85 18.69 12.89
CA GLU A 85 -3.26 20.02 12.71
C GLU A 85 -4.35 21.08 12.52
N ILE A 86 -5.45 20.71 11.86
CA ILE A 86 -6.61 21.55 11.60
C ILE A 86 -7.84 20.80 12.11
N PRO A 87 -8.52 21.25 13.17
CA PRO A 87 -8.46 22.55 13.85
C PRO A 87 -7.39 22.71 14.96
N GLY A 88 -6.49 21.77 15.14
CA GLY A 88 -5.44 21.89 16.15
C GLY A 88 -5.72 21.10 17.44
N ARG A 89 -6.10 19.84 17.29
CA ARG A 89 -6.29 18.90 18.39
C ARG A 89 -5.05 18.03 18.59
N LYS A 90 -4.47 18.03 19.77
CA LYS A 90 -3.33 17.18 20.09
C LYS A 90 -3.75 15.99 20.94
N VAL A 91 -3.29 14.81 20.52
CA VAL A 91 -3.48 13.53 21.22
C VAL A 91 -2.10 12.95 21.53
N ASN A 92 -1.91 12.50 22.76
CA ASN A 92 -0.67 11.83 23.17
C ASN A 92 -0.73 10.35 22.81
N ASN A 93 -0.56 10.05 21.53
CA ASN A 93 -0.47 8.70 21.00
C ASN A 93 0.99 8.24 20.87
N ARG A 94 1.19 6.95 20.61
CA ARG A 94 2.54 6.35 20.68
C ARG A 94 3.45 6.75 19.51
N PHE A 95 2.92 6.84 18.31
CA PHE A 95 3.70 7.10 17.09
C PHE A 95 3.66 8.58 16.67
N GLY A 96 2.97 9.42 17.42
CA GLY A 96 2.79 10.82 17.08
C GLY A 96 1.91 11.05 15.85
N SER A 97 1.04 10.10 15.50
CA SER A 97 0.19 10.21 14.31
C SER A 97 -0.67 11.45 14.35
N THR A 98 -0.63 12.21 13.25
CA THR A 98 -1.32 13.49 13.12
C THR A 98 -1.89 13.60 11.70
N PHE A 99 -3.17 13.96 11.59
CA PHE A 99 -3.76 14.34 10.31
C PHE A 99 -3.31 15.75 9.93
N GLY A 100 -2.72 15.88 8.76
CA GLY A 100 -2.34 17.15 8.16
C GLY A 100 -3.42 17.71 7.26
N GLU A 101 -3.01 18.45 6.24
CA GLU A 101 -3.91 18.98 5.23
C GLU A 101 -4.46 17.86 4.34
N GLY A 102 -5.74 17.93 3.98
CA GLY A 102 -6.38 16.96 3.09
C GLY A 102 -6.39 15.55 3.68
N THR A 103 -5.74 14.62 2.99
CA THR A 103 -5.62 13.22 3.39
C THR A 103 -4.25 12.85 3.95
N ASP A 104 -3.38 13.83 4.18
CA ASP A 104 -2.02 13.61 4.64
C ASP A 104 -1.98 13.17 6.11
N ILE A 105 -1.06 12.25 6.41
CA ILE A 105 -0.80 11.74 7.73
C ILE A 105 0.69 11.85 8.01
N GLN A 106 1.04 12.32 9.21
CA GLN A 106 2.41 12.37 9.72
C GLN A 106 2.55 11.46 10.93
N TRP A 107 3.71 10.85 11.10
CA TRP A 107 4.05 10.01 12.27
C TRP A 107 5.56 9.94 12.43
N ASP A 108 6.03 9.41 13.56
CA ASP A 108 7.46 9.19 13.82
C ASP A 108 7.89 7.81 13.33
N GLU A 109 8.64 7.76 12.23
CA GLU A 109 9.10 6.53 11.63
C GLU A 109 10.16 5.80 12.44
N LYS A 110 10.93 6.52 13.26
CA LYS A 110 11.91 5.88 14.17
C LYS A 110 11.20 5.01 15.19
N ILE A 111 10.05 5.45 15.69
CA ILE A 111 9.23 4.66 16.60
C ILE A 111 8.71 3.41 15.89
N CYS A 112 8.26 3.52 14.64
CA CYS A 112 7.90 2.35 13.85
C CYS A 112 9.05 1.35 13.78
N ARG A 113 10.25 1.80 13.43
CA ARG A 113 11.42 0.93 13.34
C ARG A 113 11.78 0.31 14.68
N ASN A 114 11.69 1.07 15.76
CA ASN A 114 11.94 0.57 17.12
C ASN A 114 11.02 -0.59 17.48
N TYR A 115 9.73 -0.51 17.16
CA TYR A 115 8.79 -1.61 17.40
C TYR A 115 9.10 -2.83 16.53
N ILE A 116 9.39 -2.63 15.24
CA ILE A 116 9.78 -3.73 14.34
C ILE A 116 11.00 -4.46 14.86
N ASP A 117 11.99 -3.75 15.37
CA ASP A 117 13.23 -4.31 15.91
C ASP A 117 13.02 -5.17 17.16
N LEU A 118 11.88 -5.05 17.84
CA LEU A 118 11.54 -5.91 18.98
C LEU A 118 11.14 -7.33 18.55
N ILE A 119 10.77 -7.53 17.29
CA ILE A 119 10.43 -8.85 16.76
C ILE A 119 11.73 -9.60 16.49
N PRO A 120 11.96 -10.78 17.15
CA PRO A 120 13.18 -11.56 16.96
C PRO A 120 13.44 -11.88 15.47
N GLY A 121 14.66 -11.58 15.02
CA GLY A 121 15.08 -11.79 13.64
C GLY A 121 14.78 -10.65 12.69
N LEU A 122 14.01 -9.64 13.08
CA LEU A 122 13.71 -8.47 12.22
C LEU A 122 14.56 -7.23 12.52
N ASP A 123 15.32 -7.22 13.62
CA ASP A 123 16.16 -6.10 14.07
C ASP A 123 17.26 -5.70 13.07
N LYS A 124 17.62 -6.61 12.14
CA LYS A 124 18.62 -6.35 11.10
C LYS A 124 18.05 -6.44 9.68
N VAL A 125 16.74 -6.59 9.56
CA VAL A 125 16.07 -6.71 8.27
C VAL A 125 15.58 -5.32 7.83
N VAL A 126 16.17 -4.81 6.76
CA VAL A 126 15.82 -3.50 6.20
C VAL A 126 14.52 -3.60 5.40
N GLU A 127 14.37 -4.62 4.57
CA GLU A 127 13.24 -4.81 3.66
C GLU A 127 12.02 -5.33 4.41
N VAL A 128 11.39 -4.45 5.19
CA VAL A 128 10.15 -4.68 5.92
C VAL A 128 9.11 -3.67 5.45
N THR A 129 7.90 -4.12 5.22
CA THR A 129 6.75 -3.24 4.99
C THR A 129 5.93 -3.16 6.27
N GLY A 130 5.83 -1.96 6.82
CA GLY A 130 5.01 -1.67 8.00
C GLY A 130 3.60 -1.20 7.61
N ILE A 131 2.62 -1.68 8.34
CA ILE A 131 1.24 -1.17 8.28
C ILE A 131 0.94 -0.52 9.62
N LEU A 132 0.74 0.79 9.61
CA LEU A 132 0.38 1.54 10.81
C LEU A 132 -1.13 1.80 10.80
N ILE A 133 -1.89 1.01 11.56
CA ILE A 133 -3.33 1.17 11.70
C ILE A 133 -3.57 2.36 12.63
N LEU A 134 -4.37 3.33 12.19
CA LEU A 134 -4.75 4.47 13.02
C LEU A 134 -6.15 4.30 13.58
N ASN A 135 -6.29 4.48 14.89
CA ASN A 135 -7.58 4.40 15.57
C ASN A 135 -8.41 5.67 15.32
N SER A 136 -8.84 5.84 14.10
CA SER A 136 -9.69 6.94 13.62
C SER A 136 -10.48 6.49 12.40
N ARG A 137 -11.70 6.98 12.25
CA ARG A 137 -12.54 6.68 11.10
C ARG A 137 -12.43 7.70 9.97
N LYS A 138 -11.55 8.67 10.10
CA LYS A 138 -11.33 9.66 9.05
C LYS A 138 -10.73 9.00 7.81
N TYR A 139 -11.24 9.33 6.62
CA TYR A 139 -10.63 8.91 5.36
C TYR A 139 -9.35 9.71 5.10
N ALA A 140 -8.25 9.04 5.16
CA ALA A 140 -6.91 9.58 4.91
C ALA A 140 -5.95 8.41 4.66
N GLY A 141 -4.77 8.69 4.14
CA GLY A 141 -3.74 7.67 3.93
C GLY A 141 -2.46 8.29 3.42
N THR A 142 -1.34 7.78 3.88
CA THR A 142 -0.01 8.18 3.45
C THR A 142 0.93 6.98 3.51
N ALA A 143 1.74 6.80 2.48
CA ALA A 143 2.82 5.82 2.47
C ALA A 143 4.16 6.54 2.40
N ILE A 144 5.15 6.03 3.15
CA ILE A 144 6.55 6.46 3.04
C ILE A 144 7.36 5.26 2.57
N MET A 145 8.12 5.46 1.50
CA MET A 145 8.94 4.43 0.87
C MET A 145 10.38 4.87 0.82
N TYR A 146 11.27 4.02 1.30
CA TYR A 146 12.72 4.22 1.22
C TYR A 146 13.31 3.40 0.07
N SER A 147 14.34 3.94 -0.57
CA SER A 147 15.05 3.23 -1.65
C SER A 147 15.73 1.93 -1.20
N ASN A 148 16.00 1.80 0.10
CA ASN A 148 16.59 0.58 0.70
C ASN A 148 15.58 -0.56 0.88
N GLY A 149 14.30 -0.37 0.59
CA GLY A 149 13.25 -1.39 0.68
C GLY A 149 12.38 -1.31 1.93
N PHE A 150 12.70 -0.45 2.90
CA PHE A 150 11.82 -0.17 4.04
C PHE A 150 10.65 0.72 3.61
N SER A 151 9.48 0.45 4.14
CA SER A 151 8.30 1.29 3.90
C SER A 151 7.30 1.16 5.05
N VAL A 152 6.51 2.20 5.25
CA VAL A 152 5.37 2.21 6.19
C VAL A 152 4.20 2.92 5.52
N ALA A 153 3.02 2.33 5.62
CA ALA A 153 1.77 2.96 5.22
C ALA A 153 0.88 3.16 6.44
N ALA A 154 0.39 4.37 6.64
CA ALA A 154 -0.59 4.69 7.69
C ALA A 154 -2.00 4.63 7.11
N CYS A 155 -2.84 3.80 7.72
CA CYS A 155 -4.19 3.52 7.28
C CYS A 155 -5.19 3.64 8.43
N PRO A 156 -6.01 4.69 8.47
CA PRO A 156 -7.13 4.78 9.40
C PRO A 156 -8.16 3.68 9.15
N ILE A 157 -8.88 3.29 10.21
CA ILE A 157 -10.01 2.37 10.13
C ILE A 157 -11.26 3.08 9.59
N SER A 158 -11.14 3.65 8.39
CA SER A 158 -12.19 4.43 7.74
C SER A 158 -13.49 3.63 7.58
N GLY A 159 -14.59 4.35 7.44
CA GLY A 159 -15.95 3.81 7.50
C GLY A 159 -16.31 2.82 6.39
N ASN A 160 -17.62 2.60 6.17
CA ASN A 160 -18.15 1.46 5.41
C ASN A 160 -18.53 1.78 3.95
N ILE A 161 -18.05 2.90 3.40
CA ILE A 161 -18.32 3.28 2.01
C ILE A 161 -17.26 2.62 1.12
N PRO A 162 -17.63 1.71 0.19
CA PRO A 162 -16.68 1.08 -0.74
C PRO A 162 -15.81 2.11 -1.45
N THR A 163 -14.52 1.81 -1.62
CA THR A 163 -13.45 2.67 -2.15
C THR A 163 -12.99 3.80 -1.23
N TYR A 164 -13.67 4.00 -0.08
CA TYR A 164 -13.31 4.98 0.96
C TYR A 164 -13.19 4.35 2.35
N ASP A 165 -13.04 3.04 2.42
CA ASP A 165 -12.97 2.27 3.65
C ASP A 165 -11.55 1.78 3.95
N PHE A 166 -11.41 1.13 5.08
CA PHE A 166 -10.13 0.55 5.54
C PHE A 166 -9.56 -0.44 4.54
N GLU A 167 -10.41 -1.27 3.92
CA GLU A 167 -9.99 -2.21 2.88
C GLU A 167 -9.34 -1.49 1.69
N ALA A 168 -9.99 -0.45 1.17
CA ALA A 168 -9.46 0.34 0.06
C ALA A 168 -8.13 1.02 0.41
N LEU A 169 -7.97 1.50 1.64
CA LEU A 169 -6.72 2.09 2.12
C LEU A 169 -5.59 1.06 2.20
N ILE A 170 -5.86 -0.13 2.71
CA ILE A 170 -4.87 -1.22 2.72
C ILE A 170 -4.47 -1.59 1.29
N HIS A 171 -5.42 -1.71 0.37
CA HIS A 171 -5.09 -1.99 -1.03
C HIS A 171 -4.22 -0.90 -1.65
N HIS A 172 -4.60 0.36 -1.52
CA HIS A 172 -3.93 1.48 -2.16
C HIS A 172 -2.59 1.81 -1.51
N GLU A 173 -2.60 2.09 -0.21
CA GLU A 173 -1.42 2.57 0.50
C GLU A 173 -0.41 1.46 0.78
N VAL A 174 -0.84 0.28 1.18
CA VAL A 174 0.07 -0.83 1.47
C VAL A 174 0.37 -1.63 0.20
N GLY A 175 -0.65 -2.16 -0.45
CA GLY A 175 -0.48 -3.01 -1.64
C GLY A 175 0.04 -2.23 -2.84
N GLY A 176 -0.47 -1.04 -3.08
CA GLY A 176 -0.07 -0.19 -4.20
C GLY A 176 1.25 0.52 -3.98
N HIS A 177 1.34 1.35 -2.94
CA HIS A 177 2.53 2.15 -2.68
C HIS A 177 3.60 1.42 -1.88
N ALA A 178 3.35 1.13 -0.61
CA ALA A 178 4.39 0.71 0.33
C ALA A 178 5.12 -0.56 -0.14
N PHE A 179 4.41 -1.61 -0.48
CA PHE A 179 5.01 -2.83 -1.01
C PHE A 179 5.16 -2.80 -2.52
N GLY A 180 4.11 -2.42 -3.25
CA GLY A 180 4.07 -2.50 -4.72
C GLY A 180 4.94 -1.48 -5.43
N ARG A 181 5.33 -0.40 -4.77
CA ARG A 181 6.10 0.71 -5.33
C ARG A 181 5.44 1.38 -6.55
N LEU A 182 4.12 1.27 -6.64
CA LEU A 182 3.34 1.88 -7.71
C LEU A 182 3.13 3.36 -7.49
N GLY A 183 3.03 4.13 -8.58
CA GLY A 183 2.63 5.53 -8.54
C GLY A 183 1.13 5.69 -8.62
N ASP A 184 0.64 6.89 -8.25
CA ASP A 184 -0.76 7.25 -8.41
C ASP A 184 -1.10 7.43 -9.89
N GLU A 185 -2.23 6.89 -10.30
CA GLU A 185 -2.77 7.04 -11.66
C GLU A 185 -3.86 8.11 -11.73
N TYR A 186 -4.02 8.92 -10.68
CA TYR A 186 -4.96 10.05 -10.60
C TYR A 186 -4.65 11.14 -11.63
N ARG A 187 -5.68 11.88 -12.04
CA ARG A 187 -5.64 12.93 -13.06
C ARG A 187 -6.40 14.16 -12.59
N TYR A 188 -5.72 15.25 -12.31
CA TYR A 188 -6.37 16.49 -11.83
C TYR A 188 -5.88 17.76 -12.50
N TYR A 189 -4.58 17.83 -12.77
CA TYR A 189 -3.94 19.01 -13.33
C TYR A 189 -3.82 18.89 -14.85
N GLY A 190 -3.39 19.97 -15.52
CA GLY A 190 -3.21 20.01 -16.96
C GLY A 190 -2.07 19.14 -17.48
N VAL A 191 -1.14 19.76 -18.19
CA VAL A 191 0.05 19.10 -18.76
C VAL A 191 1.12 18.96 -17.69
N ILE A 192 1.78 17.80 -17.62
CA ILE A 192 2.90 17.59 -16.70
C ILE A 192 4.06 18.55 -17.02
N PRO A 193 4.54 19.35 -16.05
CA PRO A 193 5.68 20.24 -16.27
C PRO A 193 7.00 19.45 -16.32
N SER A 194 8.01 20.04 -16.95
CA SER A 194 9.33 19.42 -17.14
C SER A 194 9.96 18.94 -15.83
N LYS A 195 9.83 19.73 -14.75
CA LYS A 195 10.39 19.36 -13.44
C LYS A 195 9.77 18.07 -12.87
N ASP A 196 8.47 17.84 -13.11
CA ASP A 196 7.79 16.64 -12.65
C ASP A 196 8.04 15.44 -13.57
N LYS A 197 8.31 15.68 -14.86
CA LYS A 197 8.86 14.63 -15.74
C LYS A 197 10.22 14.15 -15.25
N GLU A 198 11.10 15.06 -14.87
CA GLU A 198 12.42 14.75 -14.31
C GLU A 198 12.27 14.00 -12.97
N ARG A 199 11.36 14.44 -12.11
CA ARG A 199 11.06 13.80 -10.83
C ARG A 199 10.58 12.36 -11.03
N LEU A 200 9.65 12.12 -11.95
CA LEU A 200 9.17 10.78 -12.28
C LEU A 200 10.32 9.87 -12.76
N LYS A 201 11.14 10.34 -13.68
CA LYS A 201 12.29 9.59 -14.17
C LYS A 201 13.32 9.30 -13.09
N TYR A 202 13.56 10.27 -12.21
CA TYR A 202 14.45 10.09 -11.07
C TYR A 202 13.97 8.97 -10.13
N TRP A 203 12.68 8.98 -9.76
CA TRP A 203 12.10 7.91 -8.96
C TRP A 203 12.13 6.56 -9.67
N GLN A 204 11.86 6.53 -10.97
CA GLN A 204 11.91 5.30 -11.77
C GLN A 204 13.32 4.69 -11.82
N SER A 205 14.36 5.51 -11.77
CA SER A 205 15.75 5.01 -11.71
C SER A 205 16.03 4.20 -10.44
N TYR A 206 15.22 4.36 -9.39
CA TYR A 206 15.27 3.58 -8.16
C TYR A 206 14.23 2.47 -8.09
N GLY A 207 13.51 2.21 -9.18
CA GLY A 207 12.52 1.13 -9.26
C GLY A 207 11.12 1.51 -8.79
N PHE A 208 10.84 2.80 -8.58
CA PHE A 208 9.51 3.28 -8.22
C PHE A 208 8.69 3.63 -9.46
N TYR A 209 7.37 3.54 -9.35
CA TYR A 209 6.40 3.99 -10.35
C TYR A 209 6.52 3.30 -11.71
N PRO A 210 6.65 1.95 -11.77
CA PRO A 210 6.76 1.24 -13.04
C PRO A 210 5.44 1.20 -13.83
N ASN A 211 4.36 1.67 -13.25
CA ASN A 211 3.02 1.74 -13.84
C ASN A 211 2.71 3.08 -14.53
N LEU A 212 3.71 3.94 -14.67
CA LEU A 212 3.59 5.24 -15.34
C LEU A 212 4.69 5.40 -16.37
N ASP A 213 4.40 6.09 -17.48
CA ASP A 213 5.40 6.42 -18.48
C ASP A 213 5.11 7.77 -19.12
N LEU A 214 6.16 8.39 -19.67
CA LEU A 214 6.10 9.66 -20.38
C LEU A 214 5.94 9.50 -21.90
N THR A 215 5.80 8.28 -22.38
CA THR A 215 5.55 7.94 -23.77
C THR A 215 4.27 7.11 -23.94
N ASN A 216 3.59 7.26 -25.07
CA ASN A 216 2.48 6.39 -25.49
C ASN A 216 2.88 5.42 -26.61
N ASP A 217 4.16 5.38 -26.95
CA ASP A 217 4.66 4.44 -27.93
C ASP A 217 4.65 3.01 -27.33
N LEU A 218 3.72 2.19 -27.79
CA LEU A 218 3.53 0.84 -27.29
C LEU A 218 4.72 -0.09 -27.54
N THR A 219 5.68 0.31 -28.36
CA THR A 219 6.93 -0.45 -28.55
C THR A 219 8.03 -0.06 -27.57
N GLN A 220 7.91 1.08 -26.90
CA GLN A 220 8.91 1.65 -25.98
C GLN A 220 8.43 1.77 -24.54
N ILE A 221 7.12 1.75 -24.33
CA ILE A 221 6.52 1.94 -23.00
C ILE A 221 6.99 0.86 -22.01
N LEU A 222 7.08 1.19 -20.72
CA LEU A 222 7.60 0.28 -19.69
C LEU A 222 6.90 -1.08 -19.63
N TRP A 223 5.68 -1.17 -20.09
CA TRP A 223 4.89 -2.40 -20.15
C TRP A 223 4.67 -2.92 -21.59
N ALA A 224 5.59 -2.61 -22.50
CA ALA A 224 5.48 -2.99 -23.92
C ALA A 224 5.30 -4.50 -24.12
N ASP A 225 5.87 -5.33 -23.26
CA ASP A 225 5.74 -6.79 -23.37
C ASP A 225 4.30 -7.28 -23.25
N PHE A 226 3.44 -6.57 -22.53
CA PHE A 226 2.02 -6.88 -22.42
C PHE A 226 1.26 -6.67 -23.72
N THR A 227 1.65 -5.69 -24.52
CA THR A 227 0.94 -5.31 -25.76
C THR A 227 1.06 -6.36 -26.87
N LYS A 228 1.97 -7.31 -26.71
CA LYS A 228 2.20 -8.42 -27.67
C LYS A 228 1.42 -9.68 -27.31
N ILE A 229 0.73 -9.70 -26.17
CA ILE A 229 0.05 -10.89 -25.65
C ILE A 229 -1.45 -10.73 -25.85
N PRO A 230 -2.11 -11.60 -26.63
CA PRO A 230 -3.56 -11.49 -26.91
C PRO A 230 -4.42 -11.46 -25.64
N LYS A 231 -4.03 -12.20 -24.61
CA LYS A 231 -4.70 -12.23 -23.30
C LYS A 231 -4.83 -10.83 -22.68
N TYR A 232 -3.90 -9.93 -22.96
CA TYR A 232 -3.84 -8.57 -22.41
C TYR A 232 -4.19 -7.51 -23.45
N ALA A 233 -5.10 -7.80 -24.37
CA ALA A 233 -5.53 -6.85 -25.41
C ALA A 233 -6.10 -5.54 -24.85
N TYR A 234 -6.54 -5.53 -23.58
CA TYR A 234 -7.05 -4.35 -22.88
C TYR A 234 -5.95 -3.46 -22.28
N VAL A 235 -4.71 -3.92 -22.26
CA VAL A 235 -3.56 -3.11 -21.82
C VAL A 235 -3.10 -2.22 -22.98
N GLY A 236 -2.91 -0.96 -22.71
CA GLY A 236 -2.49 0.03 -23.71
C GLY A 236 -1.76 1.20 -23.08
N ALA A 237 -1.97 2.37 -23.64
CA ALA A 237 -1.45 3.64 -23.10
C ALA A 237 -2.63 4.61 -22.96
N PHE A 238 -3.10 4.77 -21.74
CA PHE A 238 -4.20 5.67 -21.39
C PHE A 238 -3.62 6.96 -20.85
N GLU A 239 -3.94 8.10 -21.47
CA GLU A 239 -3.38 9.38 -21.07
C GLU A 239 -3.92 9.82 -19.72
N GLY A 240 -3.01 10.26 -18.87
CA GLY A 240 -3.26 10.72 -17.51
C GLY A 240 -2.66 9.80 -16.45
N GLY A 241 -2.12 10.42 -15.43
CA GLY A 241 -1.48 9.78 -14.29
C GLY A 241 -0.55 10.75 -13.59
N PHE A 242 0.03 10.34 -12.47
CA PHE A 242 0.95 11.18 -11.70
C PHE A 242 0.35 12.56 -11.38
N LEU A 243 -0.97 12.62 -11.17
CA LEU A 243 -1.82 13.79 -10.94
C LEU A 243 -2.09 14.67 -12.16
N TYR A 244 -1.54 14.35 -13.33
CA TYR A 244 -1.68 15.17 -14.54
C TYR A 244 -2.61 14.53 -15.57
N ASN A 245 -3.38 15.36 -16.27
CA ASN A 245 -4.27 14.91 -17.34
C ASN A 245 -3.52 14.54 -18.62
N TYR A 246 -2.39 15.21 -18.88
CA TYR A 246 -1.70 15.10 -20.17
C TYR A 246 -0.18 14.94 -20.01
N GLY A 247 0.40 14.14 -20.90
CA GLY A 247 1.85 13.93 -20.98
C GLY A 247 2.38 12.79 -20.11
N VAL A 248 1.50 12.08 -19.43
CA VAL A 248 1.77 10.87 -18.66
C VAL A 248 0.75 9.81 -19.06
N TRP A 249 1.16 8.56 -19.14
CA TRP A 249 0.29 7.45 -19.52
C TRP A 249 0.32 6.35 -18.46
N ARG A 250 -0.81 5.63 -18.35
CA ARG A 250 -1.02 4.49 -17.47
C ARG A 250 -1.48 3.28 -18.27
N PRO A 251 -1.34 2.04 -17.75
CA PRO A 251 -1.56 0.82 -18.56
C PRO A 251 -3.01 0.49 -18.89
N GLU A 252 -3.95 0.85 -18.00
CA GLU A 252 -5.38 0.55 -18.13
C GLU A 252 -6.19 1.76 -17.67
N TYR A 253 -7.44 1.80 -18.06
CA TYR A 253 -8.31 2.95 -17.77
C TYR A 253 -8.58 3.09 -16.27
N LEU A 254 -8.97 2.01 -15.60
CA LEU A 254 -9.27 1.97 -14.16
C LEU A 254 -8.36 0.99 -13.43
N SER A 255 -8.02 1.33 -12.20
CA SER A 255 -7.25 0.49 -11.29
C SER A 255 -7.40 0.97 -9.84
N CYS A 256 -6.87 0.20 -8.90
CA CYS A 256 -6.73 0.62 -7.52
C CYS A 256 -6.00 1.97 -7.39
N MET A 257 -4.95 2.18 -8.20
CA MET A 257 -4.14 3.40 -8.14
C MET A 257 -4.79 4.60 -8.83
N GLU A 258 -5.90 4.41 -9.53
CA GLU A 258 -6.66 5.47 -10.19
C GLU A 258 -7.90 5.88 -9.39
N ASN A 259 -8.62 4.92 -8.78
CA ASN A 259 -9.87 5.22 -8.08
C ASN A 259 -10.24 4.25 -6.94
N ASN A 260 -9.27 3.54 -6.39
CA ASN A 260 -9.41 2.62 -5.26
C ASN A 260 -10.33 1.41 -5.49
N ILE A 261 -10.60 1.02 -6.74
CA ILE A 261 -11.28 -0.26 -6.98
C ILE A 261 -10.34 -1.42 -6.57
N PRO A 262 -10.88 -2.57 -6.14
CA PRO A 262 -10.04 -3.70 -5.68
C PRO A 262 -9.43 -4.48 -6.86
N TYR A 263 -8.65 -3.78 -7.67
CA TYR A 263 -8.04 -4.31 -8.88
C TYR A 263 -6.74 -3.56 -9.22
N PHE A 264 -5.62 -4.27 -9.22
CA PHE A 264 -4.38 -3.75 -9.81
C PHE A 264 -4.35 -4.12 -11.30
N ASN A 265 -3.96 -3.17 -12.16
CA ASN A 265 -3.83 -3.47 -13.58
C ASN A 265 -2.74 -4.52 -13.85
N ALA A 266 -2.80 -5.17 -15.02
CA ALA A 266 -1.93 -6.30 -15.31
C ALA A 266 -0.44 -5.98 -15.24
N PRO A 267 0.05 -4.87 -15.81
CA PRO A 267 1.46 -4.49 -15.65
C PRO A 267 1.86 -4.24 -14.19
N SER A 268 0.97 -3.64 -13.39
CA SER A 268 1.21 -3.45 -11.96
C SER A 268 1.30 -4.78 -11.21
N ARG A 269 0.43 -5.74 -11.53
CA ARG A 269 0.49 -7.09 -10.93
C ARG A 269 1.82 -7.77 -11.24
N TRP A 270 2.31 -7.65 -12.47
CA TRP A 270 3.63 -8.21 -12.82
C TRP A 270 4.75 -7.57 -11.99
N ARG A 271 4.76 -6.26 -11.86
CA ARG A 271 5.81 -5.57 -11.08
C ARG A 271 5.78 -5.96 -9.61
N ILE A 272 4.59 -6.14 -9.05
CA ILE A 272 4.43 -6.66 -7.69
C ILE A 272 5.00 -8.09 -7.60
N VAL A 273 4.67 -8.98 -8.54
CA VAL A 273 5.18 -10.36 -8.57
C VAL A 273 6.69 -10.40 -8.74
N GLU A 274 7.24 -9.54 -9.59
CA GLU A 274 8.69 -9.40 -9.78
C GLU A 274 9.38 -9.03 -8.46
N ARG A 275 8.79 -8.08 -7.70
CA ARG A 275 9.29 -7.70 -6.37
C ARG A 275 9.16 -8.85 -5.37
N ILE A 276 8.04 -9.56 -5.36
CA ILE A 276 7.86 -10.76 -4.53
C ILE A 276 8.94 -11.80 -4.84
N ALA A 277 9.18 -12.09 -6.10
CA ALA A 277 10.21 -13.05 -6.53
C ALA A 277 11.59 -12.66 -6.03
N LYS A 278 11.95 -11.39 -6.14
CA LYS A 278 13.23 -10.86 -5.69
C LYS A 278 13.38 -10.98 -4.16
N LEU A 279 12.37 -10.53 -3.41
CA LEU A 279 12.42 -10.54 -1.93
C LEU A 279 12.34 -11.96 -1.36
N ALA A 280 11.59 -12.85 -2.01
CA ALA A 280 11.46 -14.25 -1.60
C ALA A 280 12.64 -15.12 -2.08
N ASP A 281 13.50 -14.57 -2.93
CA ASP A 281 14.63 -15.28 -3.58
C ASP A 281 14.14 -16.53 -4.34
N VAL A 282 13.15 -16.35 -5.22
CA VAL A 282 12.58 -17.39 -6.07
C VAL A 282 12.57 -16.95 -7.53
N PRO A 283 12.79 -17.87 -8.49
CA PRO A 283 12.89 -17.54 -9.91
C PRO A 283 11.50 -17.53 -10.58
N ILE A 284 10.78 -16.43 -10.48
CA ILE A 284 9.49 -16.23 -11.18
C ILE A 284 9.74 -15.35 -12.40
N THR A 285 9.53 -15.90 -13.59
CA THR A 285 9.69 -15.15 -14.85
C THR A 285 8.40 -14.46 -15.27
N PHE A 286 8.51 -13.53 -16.22
CA PHE A 286 7.35 -12.91 -16.86
C PHE A 286 6.42 -13.96 -17.50
N ASP A 287 6.98 -14.96 -18.17
CA ASP A 287 6.19 -16.04 -18.77
C ASP A 287 5.44 -16.87 -17.72
N ASP A 288 6.07 -17.13 -16.57
CA ASP A 288 5.41 -17.78 -15.43
C ASP A 288 4.21 -16.97 -14.94
N PHE A 289 4.40 -15.66 -14.80
CA PHE A 289 3.34 -14.75 -14.42
C PHE A 289 2.17 -14.78 -15.42
N VAL A 290 2.45 -14.66 -16.71
CA VAL A 290 1.43 -14.68 -17.76
C VAL A 290 0.60 -15.97 -17.73
N ARG A 291 1.25 -17.11 -17.52
CA ARG A 291 0.54 -18.40 -17.42
C ARG A 291 -0.35 -18.50 -16.19
N GLN A 292 0.04 -17.88 -15.08
CA GLN A 292 -0.65 -17.99 -13.78
C GLN A 292 -1.68 -16.90 -13.55
N ASP A 293 -1.58 -15.79 -14.27
CA ASP A 293 -2.48 -14.65 -14.10
C ASP A 293 -3.83 -14.92 -14.77
N HIS A 294 -4.86 -15.09 -13.94
CA HIS A 294 -6.24 -15.33 -14.37
C HIS A 294 -7.19 -14.18 -13.97
N VAL A 295 -6.63 -13.02 -13.66
CA VAL A 295 -7.41 -11.87 -13.25
C VAL A 295 -8.08 -11.23 -14.45
N SER A 296 -9.39 -11.00 -14.36
CA SER A 296 -10.15 -10.30 -15.40
C SER A 296 -10.15 -8.79 -15.15
N PRO A 297 -10.06 -7.97 -16.20
CA PRO A 297 -10.19 -6.51 -16.05
C PRO A 297 -11.60 -6.13 -15.54
N PRO A 298 -11.78 -4.90 -15.04
CA PRO A 298 -13.10 -4.42 -14.61
C PRO A 298 -14.13 -4.54 -15.74
N THR A 299 -15.34 -4.97 -15.39
CA THR A 299 -16.46 -5.05 -16.33
C THR A 299 -16.96 -3.64 -16.72
N ASP A 300 -17.71 -3.54 -17.82
CA ASP A 300 -18.36 -2.26 -18.20
C ASP A 300 -19.27 -1.72 -17.10
N ALA A 301 -19.97 -2.60 -16.39
CA ALA A 301 -20.81 -2.21 -15.26
C ALA A 301 -20.00 -1.60 -14.10
N MET A 302 -18.87 -2.23 -13.76
CA MET A 302 -17.94 -1.71 -12.74
C MET A 302 -17.35 -0.38 -13.18
N THR A 303 -16.98 -0.23 -14.45
CA THR A 303 -16.45 0.99 -15.03
C THR A 303 -17.46 2.14 -14.95
N ARG A 304 -18.72 1.87 -15.32
CA ARG A 304 -19.80 2.88 -15.20
C ARG A 304 -20.04 3.28 -13.74
N ALA A 305 -20.07 2.33 -12.82
CA ALA A 305 -20.24 2.59 -11.39
C ALA A 305 -19.09 3.43 -10.82
N ALA A 306 -17.85 3.15 -11.20
CA ALA A 306 -16.69 3.92 -10.78
C ALA A 306 -16.72 5.35 -11.31
N ARG A 307 -17.12 5.55 -12.57
CA ARG A 307 -17.26 6.90 -13.19
C ARG A 307 -18.35 7.74 -12.54
N SER A 308 -19.40 7.13 -12.00
CA SER A 308 -20.51 7.85 -11.37
C SER A 308 -20.19 8.33 -9.96
N ARG A 309 -19.10 7.88 -9.33
CA ARG A 309 -18.69 8.27 -7.99
C ARG A 309 -17.72 9.44 -8.03
N LYS A 310 -17.92 10.38 -7.12
CA LYS A 310 -16.91 11.40 -6.87
C LYS A 310 -15.73 10.73 -6.17
N HIS A 311 -14.57 10.71 -6.81
CA HIS A 311 -13.36 10.19 -6.21
C HIS A 311 -12.65 11.27 -5.40
N ILE A 312 -12.26 10.93 -4.17
CA ILE A 312 -11.40 11.77 -3.33
C ILE A 312 -10.02 11.16 -3.33
N PRO A 313 -9.02 11.83 -3.95
CA PRO A 313 -7.68 11.28 -4.03
C PRO A 313 -7.01 11.22 -2.66
N LEU A 314 -6.18 10.22 -2.49
CA LEU A 314 -5.19 10.18 -1.41
C LEU A 314 -3.96 10.99 -1.85
N GLY A 315 -3.23 11.57 -0.88
CA GLY A 315 -2.00 12.30 -1.17
C GLY A 315 -0.92 11.41 -1.78
N GLU A 316 0.02 12.04 -2.48
CA GLU A 316 1.17 11.33 -3.04
C GLU A 316 1.98 10.64 -1.94
N PRO A 317 2.57 9.46 -2.22
CA PRO A 317 3.50 8.85 -1.28
C PRO A 317 4.78 9.68 -1.16
N ILE A 318 5.45 9.53 -0.04
CA ILE A 318 6.74 10.18 0.24
C ILE A 318 7.85 9.17 -0.07
N LEU A 319 8.78 9.56 -0.95
CA LEU A 319 9.93 8.73 -1.32
C LEU A 319 11.21 9.32 -0.73
N ILE A 320 11.96 8.47 -0.07
CA ILE A 320 13.23 8.85 0.56
C ILE A 320 14.35 7.99 -0.03
N ILE A 321 15.31 8.66 -0.67
CA ILE A 321 16.49 8.00 -1.20
C ILE A 321 17.54 7.91 -0.09
N GLN A 322 18.02 6.71 0.14
CA GLN A 322 19.10 6.41 1.07
C GLN A 322 20.39 6.22 0.27
N ASP A 323 21.46 6.94 0.64
CA ASP A 323 22.80 6.81 0.05
C ASP A 323 23.53 5.56 0.56
#